data_9bced11ba8072f4eacb2af8199264d26
#
_entry.id   9bced11ba8072f4eacb2af8199264d26
#
_cell.length_a   1.000
_cell.length_b   1.000
_cell.length_c   1.000
_cell.angle_alpha   90.00
_cell.angle_beta   90.00
_cell.angle_gamma   90.00
#
_symmetry.space_group_name_H-M   'P 1'
#
loop_
_entity.id
_entity.type
_entity.pdbx_description
1 polymer ?
#
loop_
_entity_poly.entity_id
_entity_poly.type
_entity_poly.pdbx_seq_one_letter_code
_entity_poly.pdbx_strand_id
1 'polypeptide(L)'
;MILDGGACFAPIDPERWATERRYLDDDGPCALAAFRERRAVSLSSLVAIAPARLAAAVPHARTGQLSGLDLLAAWVEHDRLHLTQLGAALARAWATRWAPLRTEYAGPIPYASS
;
A
#
# COMPACT_ATOMS: atom_id res chain seq x y z
N MET A 1 -15.71 10.14 -1.90
CA MET A 1 -14.64 11.17 -1.74
C MET A 1 -14.40 11.94 -3.03
N ILE A 2 -13.57 11.52 -3.98
CA ILE A 2 -13.42 12.18 -5.29
C ILE A 2 -14.73 12.07 -6.10
N LEU A 3 -15.45 10.98 -5.94
CA LEU A 3 -16.69 10.72 -6.64
C LEU A 3 -17.86 11.64 -6.23
N ASP A 4 -17.76 12.28 -5.08
CA ASP A 4 -18.83 13.13 -4.50
C ASP A 4 -18.54 14.62 -4.68
N GLY A 5 -17.49 15.00 -5.42
CA GLY A 5 -17.16 16.39 -5.75
C GLY A 5 -16.67 17.25 -4.58
N GLY A 6 -16.51 16.67 -3.41
CA GLY A 6 -16.07 17.37 -2.19
C GLY A 6 -14.90 16.67 -1.53
N ALA A 7 -13.70 16.83 -2.10
CA ALA A 7 -12.54 16.15 -1.56
C ALA A 7 -11.80 17.03 -0.53
N CYS A 8 -12.14 16.90 0.72
CA CYS A 8 -11.19 17.21 1.78
C CYS A 8 -10.39 15.92 2.08
N PHE A 9 -9.13 15.89 1.63
CA PHE A 9 -8.21 14.80 1.97
C PHE A 9 -7.70 15.04 3.39
N ALA A 10 -8.18 14.24 4.35
CA ALA A 10 -7.60 14.26 5.69
C ALA A 10 -6.13 13.85 5.63
N PRO A 11 -5.26 14.50 6.41
CA PRO A 11 -3.87 14.08 6.51
C PRO A 11 -3.78 12.62 6.97
N ILE A 12 -2.91 11.85 6.30
CA ILE A 12 -2.63 10.47 6.65
C ILE A 12 -1.35 10.46 7.49
N ASP A 13 -1.41 9.84 8.66
CA ASP A 13 -0.26 9.59 9.53
C ASP A 13 -0.11 8.07 9.72
N PRO A 14 0.68 7.40 8.85
CA PRO A 14 0.83 5.95 8.89
C PRO A 14 1.51 5.43 10.15
N GLU A 15 2.46 6.17 10.71
CA GLU A 15 3.20 5.78 11.92
C GLU A 15 2.29 5.81 13.15
N ARG A 16 1.54 6.88 13.27
CA ARG A 16 0.51 6.99 14.31
C ARG A 16 -0.53 5.87 14.19
N TRP A 17 -1.02 5.60 12.98
CA TRP A 17 -2.00 4.53 12.77
C TRP A 17 -1.44 3.14 13.08
N ALA A 18 -0.17 2.87 12.77
CA ALA A 18 0.46 1.59 13.09
C ALA A 18 0.46 1.33 14.60
N THR A 19 0.72 2.38 15.39
CA THR A 19 0.73 2.32 16.87
C THR A 19 -0.69 2.24 17.44
N GLU A 20 -1.58 3.15 17.04
CA GLU A 20 -2.95 3.22 17.58
C GLU A 20 -3.77 1.97 17.26
N ARG A 21 -3.55 1.38 16.07
CA ARG A 21 -4.24 0.17 15.61
C ARG A 21 -3.52 -1.10 15.97
N ARG A 22 -2.37 -1.02 16.65
CA ARG A 22 -1.60 -2.15 17.16
C ARG A 22 -1.30 -3.21 16.10
N TYR A 23 -0.87 -2.81 14.90
CA TYR A 23 -0.65 -3.73 13.77
C TYR A 23 0.34 -4.87 14.06
N LEU A 24 1.25 -4.67 15.03
CA LEU A 24 2.19 -5.73 15.43
C LEU A 24 1.53 -6.87 16.22
N ASP A 25 0.33 -6.63 16.77
CA ASP A 25 -0.42 -7.63 17.54
C ASP A 25 -1.42 -8.39 16.64
N ASP A 26 -1.56 -7.98 15.37
CA ASP A 26 -2.46 -8.64 14.43
C ASP A 26 -1.97 -10.05 14.07
N ASP A 27 -2.91 -10.99 13.97
CA ASP A 27 -2.65 -12.30 13.40
C ASP A 27 -2.47 -12.18 11.88
N GLY A 28 -1.27 -12.51 11.38
CA GLY A 28 -0.92 -12.34 9.98
C GLY A 28 -1.88 -13.01 8.99
N PRO A 29 -2.24 -14.30 9.15
CA PRO A 29 -3.25 -14.96 8.35
C PRO A 29 -4.61 -14.25 8.35
N CYS A 30 -5.10 -13.80 9.50
CA CYS A 30 -6.36 -13.07 9.62
C CYS A 30 -6.27 -11.70 8.93
N ALA A 31 -5.17 -10.98 9.09
CA ALA A 31 -4.93 -9.70 8.42
C ALA A 31 -4.89 -9.86 6.89
N LEU A 32 -4.26 -10.93 6.39
CA LEU A 32 -4.22 -11.24 4.96
C LEU A 32 -5.61 -11.59 4.42
N ALA A 33 -6.41 -12.36 5.15
CA ALA A 33 -7.78 -12.69 4.76
C ALA A 33 -8.64 -11.42 4.67
N ALA A 34 -8.58 -10.55 5.69
CA ALA A 34 -9.29 -9.28 5.70
C ALA A 34 -8.84 -8.33 4.57
N PHE A 35 -7.53 -8.31 4.26
CA PHE A 35 -7.01 -7.56 3.11
C PHE A 35 -7.62 -8.05 1.79
N ARG A 36 -7.63 -9.36 1.57
CA ARG A 36 -8.19 -9.97 0.34
C ARG A 36 -9.68 -9.65 0.17
N GLU A 37 -10.44 -9.74 1.24
CA GLU A 37 -11.87 -9.41 1.23
C GLU A 37 -12.10 -7.93 0.88
N ARG A 38 -11.43 -7.02 1.58
CA ARG A 38 -11.53 -5.57 1.32
C ARG A 38 -11.08 -5.22 -0.10
N ARG A 39 -10.04 -5.88 -0.60
CA ARG A 39 -9.56 -5.69 -1.97
C ARG A 39 -10.62 -6.13 -2.99
N ALA A 40 -11.26 -7.26 -2.79
CA ALA A 40 -12.32 -7.75 -3.67
C ALA A 40 -13.50 -6.77 -3.74
N VAL A 41 -13.94 -6.25 -2.58
CA VAL A 41 -15.00 -5.22 -2.51
C VAL A 41 -14.57 -3.95 -3.25
N SER A 42 -13.34 -3.48 -3.05
CA SER A 42 -12.81 -2.28 -3.72
C SER A 42 -12.77 -2.45 -5.23
N LEU A 43 -12.30 -3.60 -5.73
CA LEU A 43 -12.25 -3.88 -7.17
C LEU A 43 -13.65 -3.94 -7.77
N SER A 44 -14.61 -4.59 -7.11
CA SER A 44 -16.00 -4.62 -7.54
C SER A 44 -16.60 -3.21 -7.62
N SER A 45 -16.30 -2.37 -6.65
CA SER A 45 -16.75 -0.97 -6.64
C SER A 45 -16.14 -0.17 -7.79
N LEU A 46 -14.85 -0.39 -8.11
CA LEU A 46 -14.18 0.29 -9.22
C LEU A 46 -14.77 -0.06 -10.57
N VAL A 47 -15.11 -1.32 -10.81
CA VAL A 47 -15.73 -1.77 -12.08
C VAL A 47 -17.08 -1.09 -12.29
N ALA A 48 -17.79 -0.74 -11.23
CA ALA A 48 -19.10 -0.06 -11.31
C ALA A 48 -18.97 1.46 -11.60
N ILE A 49 -17.77 2.04 -11.56
CA ILE A 49 -17.59 3.48 -11.78
C ILE A 49 -17.48 3.77 -13.28
N ALA A 50 -18.32 4.67 -13.77
CA ALA A 50 -18.25 5.12 -15.17
C ALA A 50 -16.88 5.77 -15.48
N PRO A 51 -16.25 5.45 -16.63
CA PRO A 51 -14.93 5.98 -16.98
C PRO A 51 -14.82 7.50 -16.93
N ALA A 52 -15.86 8.21 -17.34
CA ALA A 52 -15.92 9.67 -17.29
C ALA A 52 -15.79 10.23 -15.86
N ARG A 53 -16.32 9.51 -14.86
CA ARG A 53 -16.18 9.90 -13.45
C ARG A 53 -14.76 9.68 -12.92
N LEU A 54 -14.07 8.65 -13.40
CA LEU A 54 -12.65 8.44 -13.05
C LEU A 54 -11.75 9.48 -13.69
N ALA A 55 -12.08 9.97 -14.89
CA ALA A 55 -11.34 11.01 -15.58
C ALA A 55 -11.56 12.42 -15.02
N ALA A 56 -12.66 12.63 -14.27
CA ALA A 56 -12.95 13.93 -13.65
C ALA A 56 -11.87 14.28 -12.61
N ALA A 57 -11.34 15.50 -12.73
CA ALA A 57 -10.31 16.00 -11.82
C ALA A 57 -10.90 16.99 -10.80
N VAL A 58 -10.34 17.00 -9.61
CA VAL A 58 -10.66 17.94 -8.53
C VAL A 58 -9.40 18.66 -8.04
N PRO A 59 -9.53 19.89 -7.54
CA PRO A 59 -8.37 20.61 -6.98
C PRO A 59 -7.75 19.83 -5.81
N HIS A 60 -6.42 19.76 -5.80
CA HIS A 60 -5.66 19.14 -4.73
C HIS A 60 -4.46 19.99 -4.33
N ALA A 61 -4.25 20.21 -3.05
CA ALA A 61 -3.28 21.18 -2.52
C ALA A 61 -1.82 20.95 -2.96
N ARG A 62 -1.41 19.68 -3.15
CA ARG A 62 -0.02 19.31 -3.50
C ARG A 62 0.20 19.13 -5.00
N THR A 63 -0.80 18.68 -5.74
CA THR A 63 -0.68 18.28 -7.15
C THR A 63 -1.40 19.23 -8.11
N GLY A 64 -2.08 20.24 -7.61
CA GLY A 64 -2.91 21.17 -8.38
C GLY A 64 -4.25 20.55 -8.79
N GLN A 65 -4.24 19.51 -9.59
CA GLN A 65 -5.40 18.73 -9.97
C GLN A 65 -5.16 17.24 -9.70
N LEU A 66 -6.20 16.51 -9.32
CA LEU A 66 -6.13 15.08 -9.08
C LEU A 66 -7.39 14.41 -9.60
N SER A 67 -7.24 13.43 -10.49
CA SER A 67 -8.35 12.63 -11.03
C SER A 67 -8.46 11.28 -10.31
N GLY A 68 -9.56 10.58 -10.56
CA GLY A 68 -9.70 9.20 -10.12
C GLY A 68 -8.68 8.26 -10.79
N LEU A 69 -8.27 8.54 -12.04
CA LEU A 69 -7.24 7.78 -12.74
C LEU A 69 -5.86 7.98 -12.10
N ASP A 70 -5.52 9.20 -11.66
CA ASP A 70 -4.28 9.45 -10.93
C ASP A 70 -4.23 8.67 -9.62
N LEU A 71 -5.37 8.61 -8.92
CA LEU A 71 -5.48 7.80 -7.69
C LEU A 71 -5.34 6.31 -7.95
N LEU A 72 -5.89 5.79 -9.05
CA LEU A 72 -5.71 4.39 -9.42
C LEU A 72 -4.25 4.08 -9.75
N ALA A 73 -3.59 4.93 -10.51
CA ALA A 73 -2.17 4.80 -10.80
C ALA A 73 -1.34 4.83 -9.50
N ALA A 74 -1.61 5.78 -8.62
CA ALA A 74 -0.95 5.86 -7.32
C ALA A 74 -1.22 4.62 -6.46
N TRP A 75 -2.41 4.03 -6.51
CA TRP A 75 -2.72 2.81 -5.78
C TRP A 75 -1.91 1.62 -6.27
N VAL A 76 -1.80 1.42 -7.59
CA VAL A 76 -0.98 0.36 -8.18
C VAL A 76 0.50 0.53 -7.77
N GLU A 77 1.04 1.74 -7.87
CA GLU A 77 2.42 2.03 -7.46
C GLU A 77 2.63 1.82 -5.95
N HIS A 78 1.65 2.15 -5.14
CA HIS A 78 1.69 1.91 -3.69
C HIS A 78 1.69 0.42 -3.35
N ASP A 79 0.89 -0.39 -4.03
CA ASP A 79 0.93 -1.85 -3.89
C ASP A 79 2.30 -2.42 -4.27
N ARG A 80 2.90 -1.92 -5.36
CA ARG A 80 4.24 -2.32 -5.79
C ARG A 80 5.31 -1.95 -4.76
N LEU A 81 5.18 -0.78 -4.14
CA LEU A 81 6.06 -0.36 -3.04
C LEU A 81 5.97 -1.34 -1.86
N HIS A 82 4.76 -1.70 -1.44
CA HIS A 82 4.57 -2.64 -0.34
C HIS A 82 5.09 -4.05 -0.64
N LEU A 83 4.96 -4.53 -1.88
CA LEU A 83 5.57 -5.81 -2.29
C LEU A 83 7.09 -5.79 -2.13
N THR A 84 7.73 -4.69 -2.48
CA THR A 84 9.18 -4.49 -2.28
C THR A 84 9.54 -4.51 -0.80
N GLN A 85 8.78 -3.82 0.03
CA GLN A 85 8.98 -3.78 1.49
C GLN A 85 8.79 -5.16 2.13
N LEU A 86 7.78 -5.93 1.69
CA LEU A 86 7.56 -7.32 2.13
C LEU A 86 8.74 -8.21 1.76
N GLY A 87 9.25 -8.10 0.53
CA GLY A 87 10.43 -8.85 0.09
C GLY A 87 11.64 -8.56 0.97
N ALA A 88 11.91 -7.29 1.28
CA ALA A 88 13.00 -6.88 2.16
C ALA A 88 12.79 -7.37 3.61
N ALA A 89 11.57 -7.32 4.13
CA ALA A 89 11.25 -7.82 5.47
C ALA A 89 11.46 -9.35 5.58
N LEU A 90 11.01 -10.11 4.58
CA LEU A 90 11.25 -11.55 4.49
C LEU A 90 12.74 -11.87 4.42
N ALA A 91 13.50 -11.17 3.58
CA ALA A 91 14.94 -11.40 3.46
C ALA A 91 15.67 -11.16 4.80
N ARG A 92 15.31 -10.10 5.54
CA ARG A 92 15.86 -9.85 6.89
C ARG A 92 15.47 -10.94 7.88
N ALA A 93 14.23 -11.39 7.89
CA ALA A 93 13.75 -12.45 8.78
C ALA A 93 14.49 -13.79 8.51
N TRP A 94 14.74 -14.11 7.24
CA TRP A 94 15.47 -15.30 6.85
C TRP A 94 16.96 -15.19 7.09
N ALA A 95 17.58 -14.02 6.96
CA ALA A 95 19.00 -13.82 7.22
C ALA A 95 19.43 -14.33 8.62
N THR A 96 18.60 -14.08 9.63
CA THR A 96 18.84 -14.61 10.98
C THR A 96 18.73 -16.14 11.04
N ARG A 97 17.84 -16.74 10.25
CA ARG A 97 17.62 -18.20 10.22
C ARG A 97 18.69 -18.95 9.43
N TRP A 98 19.33 -18.29 8.47
CA TRP A 98 20.41 -18.87 7.68
C TRP A 98 21.74 -18.93 8.44
N ALA A 99 21.94 -18.15 9.50
CA ALA A 99 23.18 -18.17 10.25
C ALA A 99 23.51 -19.61 10.78
N PRO A 100 24.76 -20.08 10.66
CA PRO A 100 25.96 -19.38 10.20
C PRO A 100 26.22 -19.47 8.69
N LEU A 101 25.26 -19.84 7.87
CA LEU A 101 25.41 -19.96 6.42
C LEU A 101 25.60 -18.59 5.77
N ARG A 102 26.43 -18.56 4.75
CA ARG A 102 26.76 -17.33 4.01
C ARG A 102 25.82 -17.17 2.83
N THR A 103 25.19 -15.99 2.71
CA THR A 103 24.18 -15.69 1.69
C THR A 103 24.61 -14.59 0.71
N GLU A 104 25.83 -14.04 0.85
CA GLU A 104 26.33 -12.90 0.08
C GLU A 104 26.40 -13.18 -1.41
N TYR A 105 26.48 -14.45 -1.81
CA TYR A 105 26.45 -14.85 -3.22
C TYR A 105 25.13 -14.51 -3.91
N ALA A 106 24.03 -14.39 -3.17
CA ALA A 106 22.73 -13.99 -3.69
C ALA A 106 22.64 -12.48 -3.99
N GLY A 107 23.66 -11.69 -3.61
CA GLY A 107 23.68 -10.24 -3.76
C GLY A 107 23.05 -9.49 -2.58
N PRO A 108 23.03 -8.15 -2.64
CA PRO A 108 22.51 -7.34 -1.56
C PRO A 108 20.99 -7.43 -1.46
N ILE A 109 20.46 -7.33 -0.24
CA ILE A 109 19.02 -7.21 -0.01
C ILE A 109 18.60 -5.78 -0.42
N PRO A 110 17.71 -5.61 -1.42
CA PRO A 110 17.23 -4.30 -1.80
C PRO A 110 16.55 -3.62 -0.60
N TYR A 111 16.87 -2.34 -0.38
CA TYR A 111 16.30 -1.51 0.69
C TYR A 111 16.53 -2.02 2.13
N ALA A 112 17.51 -2.88 2.35
CA ALA A 112 18.05 -3.07 3.68
C ALA A 112 18.79 -1.77 4.02
N SER A 113 18.16 -0.91 4.83
CA SER A 113 18.89 0.20 5.44
C SER A 113 19.97 -0.39 6.34
N SER A 114 21.20 -0.02 6.06
CA SER A 114 22.36 -0.20 6.94
C SER A 114 22.10 0.46 8.28
#